data_dc39260bf5125de83d31c8945f16756d
#
_entry.id   dc39260bf5125de83d31c8945f16756d
#
_cell.length_a   1.000
_cell.length_b   1.000
_cell.length_c   1.000
_cell.angle_alpha   90.00
_cell.angle_beta   90.00
_cell.angle_gamma   90.00
#
_symmetry.space_group_name_H-M   'P 1'
#
loop_
_entity.id
_entity.type
_entity.pdbx_description
1 polymer ?
#
loop_
_entity_poly.entity_id
_entity_poly.type
_entity_poly.pdbx_seq_one_letter_code
_entity_poly.pdbx_strand_id
1 'polypeptide(L)'
;MPVIREKKHQKPQPSIAQVLDFRLSVHQCWCHRCQKSFYESFPFLSSPKARITKVLEQLILKLRAEMYIKGIAEHFNISWDTVKDVEKCFLADKYRHVPLGKARGITVDEMKAFNQGRPSRKFITIVRNAETGDVLSVSRGKGADALKMFSSRIRRSRAKIRYVCMDMSKAYTA
;
A
#
# COMPACT_ATOMS: atom_id res chain seq x y z
N MET A 1 -10.81 22.40 16.16
CA MET A 1 -11.37 22.56 14.80
C MET A 1 -10.20 22.54 13.83
N PRO A 2 -10.07 21.59 12.91
CA PRO A 2 -9.07 21.70 11.85
C PRO A 2 -9.62 22.64 10.77
N VAL A 3 -9.10 23.86 10.73
CA VAL A 3 -9.34 24.83 9.65
C VAL A 3 -8.55 24.36 8.44
N ILE A 4 -9.24 23.99 7.37
CA ILE A 4 -8.61 23.74 6.06
C ILE A 4 -8.23 25.12 5.49
N ARG A 5 -6.92 25.43 5.45
CA ARG A 5 -6.41 26.68 4.89
C ARG A 5 -6.62 26.74 3.37
N GLU A 6 -7.20 27.83 2.91
CA GLU A 6 -7.25 28.20 1.50
C GLU A 6 -5.84 28.37 0.93
N LYS A 7 -5.56 27.72 -0.20
CA LYS A 7 -4.43 28.06 -1.07
C LYS A 7 -4.93 28.99 -2.17
N LYS A 8 -4.24 30.13 -2.32
CA LYS A 8 -4.49 31.15 -3.33
C LYS A 8 -4.50 30.59 -4.74
N HIS A 9 -5.41 31.12 -5.56
CA HIS A 9 -5.63 30.87 -6.97
C HIS A 9 -4.34 30.89 -7.82
N GLN A 10 -4.06 29.79 -8.47
CA GLN A 10 -3.34 29.77 -9.75
C GLN A 10 -4.37 29.60 -10.87
N LYS A 11 -4.25 30.41 -11.94
CA LYS A 11 -5.18 30.41 -13.08
C LYS A 11 -5.35 28.98 -13.67
N PRO A 12 -6.59 28.54 -13.93
CA PRO A 12 -6.82 27.21 -14.50
C PRO A 12 -6.33 27.15 -15.95
N GLN A 13 -5.50 26.18 -16.25
CA GLN A 13 -5.34 25.69 -17.62
C GLN A 13 -6.58 24.87 -17.98
N PRO A 14 -7.04 24.87 -19.24
CA PRO A 14 -8.22 24.13 -19.64
C PRO A 14 -7.95 22.61 -19.58
N SER A 15 -8.26 21.99 -18.47
CA SER A 15 -8.27 20.53 -18.33
C SER A 15 -9.69 20.03 -18.49
N ILE A 16 -9.86 18.94 -19.23
CA ILE A 16 -11.13 18.28 -19.54
C ILE A 16 -11.83 17.72 -18.28
N ALA A 17 -11.15 17.69 -17.14
CA ALA A 17 -11.71 17.28 -15.86
C ALA A 17 -11.84 18.50 -14.92
N GLN A 18 -13.08 18.91 -14.63
CA GLN A 18 -13.34 19.89 -13.58
C GLN A 18 -13.14 19.21 -12.22
N VAL A 19 -12.15 19.67 -11.45
CA VAL A 19 -11.99 19.28 -10.07
C VAL A 19 -12.90 20.18 -9.24
N LEU A 20 -13.86 19.56 -8.53
CA LEU A 20 -14.74 20.26 -7.60
C LEU A 20 -14.18 20.18 -6.19
N ASP A 21 -14.00 21.32 -5.57
CA ASP A 21 -13.61 21.42 -4.17
C ASP A 21 -14.87 21.44 -3.28
N PHE A 22 -14.94 20.51 -2.33
CA PHE A 22 -15.99 20.45 -1.33
C PHE A 22 -15.47 20.94 0.02
N ARG A 23 -16.22 21.83 0.67
CA ARG A 23 -16.01 22.18 2.08
C ARG A 23 -16.99 21.38 2.93
N LEU A 24 -16.47 20.55 3.83
CA LEU A 24 -17.27 19.72 4.73
C LEU A 24 -16.97 20.08 6.17
N SER A 25 -18.03 20.31 6.94
CA SER A 25 -17.95 20.38 8.40
C SER A 25 -18.04 18.96 8.95
N VAL A 26 -16.97 18.47 9.55
CA VAL A 26 -16.89 17.13 10.13
C VAL A 26 -17.00 17.24 11.64
N HIS A 27 -18.02 16.62 12.24
CA HIS A 27 -18.24 16.64 13.67
C HIS A 27 -17.48 15.49 14.35
N GLN A 28 -16.85 15.80 15.48
CA GLN A 28 -16.29 14.81 16.38
C GLN A 28 -17.36 14.48 17.44
N CYS A 29 -17.79 13.24 17.48
CA CYS A 29 -18.78 12.73 18.41
C CYS A 29 -18.10 11.93 19.51
N TRP A 30 -18.67 11.96 20.72
CA TRP A 30 -18.23 11.17 21.86
C TRP A 30 -19.29 10.11 22.19
N CYS A 31 -18.86 8.85 22.31
CA CYS A 31 -19.76 7.77 22.72
C CYS A 31 -19.66 7.55 24.23
N HIS A 32 -20.76 7.82 24.96
CA HIS A 32 -20.81 7.60 26.40
C HIS A 32 -20.71 6.12 26.81
N ARG A 33 -21.15 5.20 25.92
CA ARG A 33 -21.12 3.76 26.21
C ARG A 33 -19.73 3.14 26.12
N CYS A 34 -18.94 3.48 25.06
CA CYS A 34 -17.62 2.90 24.86
C CYS A 34 -16.46 3.86 25.22
N GLN A 35 -16.76 5.07 25.71
CA GLN A 35 -15.81 6.10 26.12
C GLN A 35 -14.78 6.44 25.01
N LYS A 36 -15.23 6.44 23.75
CA LYS A 36 -14.36 6.73 22.60
C LYS A 36 -14.93 7.86 21.76
N SER A 37 -14.05 8.68 21.24
CA SER A 37 -14.41 9.68 20.23
C SER A 37 -14.34 9.06 18.84
N PHE A 38 -15.23 9.48 17.95
CA PHE A 38 -15.25 9.13 16.54
C PHE A 38 -15.64 10.35 15.71
N TYR A 39 -15.26 10.34 14.45
CA TYR A 39 -15.67 11.38 13.51
C TYR A 39 -16.86 10.91 12.70
N GLU A 40 -17.69 11.87 12.31
CA GLU A 40 -18.77 11.63 11.36
C GLU A 40 -18.21 11.05 10.05
N SER A 41 -18.92 10.05 9.49
CA SER A 41 -18.51 9.39 8.25
C SER A 41 -19.44 9.77 7.12
N PHE A 42 -18.87 10.01 5.95
CA PHE A 42 -19.61 10.33 4.74
C PHE A 42 -19.50 9.17 3.74
N PRO A 43 -20.62 8.76 3.10
CA PRO A 43 -20.65 7.60 2.19
C PRO A 43 -19.68 7.73 1.00
N PHE A 44 -19.44 8.96 0.55
CA PHE A 44 -18.57 9.27 -0.58
C PHE A 44 -17.08 9.41 -0.22
N LEU A 45 -16.71 9.35 1.06
CA LEU A 45 -15.33 9.34 1.54
C LEU A 45 -14.92 7.92 1.97
N SER A 46 -13.66 7.55 1.75
CA SER A 46 -13.08 6.28 2.21
C SER A 46 -12.85 6.26 3.73
N SER A 47 -12.61 7.42 4.32
CA SER A 47 -12.47 7.63 5.75
C SER A 47 -12.87 9.06 6.12
N PRO A 48 -13.18 9.35 7.41
CA PRO A 48 -13.50 10.71 7.86
C PRO A 48 -12.35 11.72 7.65
N LYS A 49 -11.13 11.23 7.47
CA LYS A 49 -9.91 12.04 7.22
C LYS A 49 -9.50 12.06 5.75
N ALA A 50 -10.26 11.40 4.87
CA ALA A 50 -9.95 11.39 3.45
C ALA A 50 -10.06 12.81 2.87
N ARG A 51 -9.08 13.17 2.04
CA ARG A 51 -9.02 14.48 1.38
C ARG A 51 -9.63 14.49 -0.01
N ILE A 52 -9.95 13.33 -0.52
CA ILE A 52 -10.53 13.11 -1.84
C ILE A 52 -11.67 12.11 -1.74
N THR A 53 -12.57 12.12 -2.72
CA THR A 53 -13.71 11.23 -2.76
C THR A 53 -13.32 9.82 -3.21
N LYS A 54 -14.10 8.81 -2.86
CA LYS A 54 -13.94 7.43 -3.34
C LYS A 54 -13.90 7.34 -4.86
N VAL A 55 -14.68 8.18 -5.54
CA VAL A 55 -14.72 8.20 -7.02
C VAL A 55 -13.37 8.64 -7.57
N LEU A 56 -12.78 9.70 -7.00
CA LEU A 56 -11.45 10.17 -7.41
C LEU A 56 -10.36 9.14 -7.05
N GLU A 57 -10.44 8.49 -5.88
CA GLU A 57 -9.52 7.39 -5.53
C GLU A 57 -9.55 6.27 -6.58
N GLN A 58 -10.76 5.85 -7.01
CA GLN A 58 -10.91 4.82 -8.04
C GLN A 58 -10.37 5.24 -9.39
N LEU A 59 -10.57 6.52 -9.77
CA LEU A 59 -10.05 7.07 -11.00
C LEU A 59 -8.52 7.12 -10.99
N ILE A 60 -7.92 7.57 -9.88
CA ILE A 60 -6.47 7.54 -9.65
C ILE A 60 -5.92 6.13 -9.85
N LEU A 61 -6.55 5.12 -9.23
CA LEU A 61 -6.10 3.73 -9.33
C LEU A 61 -6.18 3.18 -10.76
N LYS A 62 -7.19 3.56 -11.54
CA LYS A 62 -7.29 3.21 -12.97
C LYS A 62 -6.17 3.87 -13.78
N LEU A 63 -5.93 5.15 -13.57
CA LEU A 63 -4.89 5.88 -14.29
C LEU A 63 -3.47 5.44 -13.91
N ARG A 64 -3.26 4.86 -12.73
CA ARG A 64 -1.96 4.32 -12.30
C ARG A 64 -1.45 3.16 -13.18
N ALA A 65 -2.32 2.50 -13.92
CA ALA A 65 -1.90 1.51 -14.91
C ALA A 65 -1.18 2.14 -16.12
N GLU A 66 -1.52 3.39 -16.44
CA GLU A 66 -1.08 4.08 -17.66
C GLU A 66 -0.14 5.26 -17.37
N MET A 67 -0.22 5.85 -16.18
CA MET A 67 0.45 7.11 -15.83
C MET A 67 1.29 7.01 -14.59
N TYR A 68 2.37 7.80 -14.53
CA TYR A 68 3.18 7.98 -13.33
C TYR A 68 2.45 8.82 -12.28
N ILE A 69 2.80 8.62 -10.99
CA ILE A 69 2.23 9.37 -9.85
C ILE A 69 2.28 10.89 -10.07
N LYS A 70 3.42 11.41 -10.58
CA LYS A 70 3.60 12.83 -10.84
C LYS A 70 2.60 13.35 -11.87
N GLY A 71 2.42 12.63 -13.00
CA GLY A 71 1.48 13.02 -14.04
C GLY A 71 0.04 13.07 -13.56
N ILE A 72 -0.37 12.09 -12.73
CA ILE A 72 -1.70 12.08 -12.11
C ILE A 72 -1.87 13.25 -11.14
N ALA A 73 -0.85 13.52 -10.31
CA ALA A 73 -0.86 14.63 -9.36
C ALA A 73 -1.03 15.98 -10.06
N GLU A 74 -0.29 16.20 -11.15
CA GLU A 74 -0.38 17.39 -12.00
C GLU A 74 -1.74 17.49 -12.70
N HIS A 75 -2.25 16.37 -13.25
CA HIS A 75 -3.54 16.32 -13.96
C HIS A 75 -4.72 16.73 -13.06
N PHE A 76 -4.75 16.27 -11.83
CA PHE A 76 -5.81 16.57 -10.86
C PHE A 76 -5.49 17.74 -9.93
N ASN A 77 -4.33 18.39 -10.09
CA ASN A 77 -3.86 19.45 -9.18
C ASN A 77 -3.90 19.05 -7.70
N ILE A 78 -3.51 17.82 -7.41
CA ILE A 78 -3.40 17.28 -6.04
C ILE A 78 -1.94 16.98 -5.71
N SER A 79 -1.62 16.79 -4.41
CA SER A 79 -0.26 16.44 -4.02
C SER A 79 0.08 15.02 -4.48
N TRP A 80 1.32 14.79 -4.90
CA TRP A 80 1.79 13.45 -5.25
C TRP A 80 1.72 12.46 -4.07
N ASP A 81 1.85 12.96 -2.85
CA ASP A 81 1.64 12.16 -1.63
C ASP A 81 0.22 11.63 -1.54
N THR A 82 -0.79 12.43 -1.92
CA THR A 82 -2.18 11.97 -1.98
C THR A 82 -2.34 10.81 -2.94
N VAL A 83 -1.78 10.89 -4.16
CA VAL A 83 -1.82 9.80 -5.13
C VAL A 83 -1.13 8.55 -4.61
N LYS A 84 0.05 8.72 -4.03
CA LYS A 84 0.84 7.63 -3.43
C LYS A 84 0.14 6.96 -2.26
N ASP A 85 -0.54 7.74 -1.41
CA ASP A 85 -1.26 7.20 -0.26
C ASP A 85 -2.50 6.40 -0.69
N VAL A 86 -3.22 6.84 -1.71
CA VAL A 86 -4.31 6.07 -2.33
C VAL A 86 -3.78 4.72 -2.84
N GLU A 87 -2.68 4.73 -3.60
CA GLU A 87 -2.08 3.50 -4.12
C GLU A 87 -1.62 2.57 -2.98
N LYS A 88 -0.97 3.11 -1.95
CA LYS A 88 -0.55 2.33 -0.77
C LYS A 88 -1.72 1.68 -0.04
N CYS A 89 -2.79 2.44 0.21
CA CYS A 89 -3.98 1.91 0.87
C CYS A 89 -4.60 0.78 0.05
N PHE A 90 -4.75 0.96 -1.25
CA PHE A 90 -5.26 -0.06 -2.16
C PHE A 90 -4.39 -1.32 -2.17
N LEU A 91 -3.06 -1.17 -2.29
CA LEU A 91 -2.13 -2.31 -2.29
C LEU A 91 -2.12 -3.03 -0.93
N ALA A 92 -2.16 -2.29 0.17
CA ALA A 92 -2.23 -2.87 1.51
C ALA A 92 -3.50 -3.69 1.72
N ASP A 93 -4.64 -3.25 1.18
CA ASP A 93 -5.89 -3.99 1.27
C ASP A 93 -5.91 -5.19 0.32
N LYS A 94 -5.56 -4.99 -0.95
CA LYS A 94 -5.52 -6.03 -1.98
C LYS A 94 -4.59 -7.19 -1.61
N TYR A 95 -3.43 -6.89 -1.03
CA TYR A 95 -2.41 -7.89 -0.69
C TYR A 95 -2.36 -8.24 0.80
N ARG A 96 -3.34 -7.83 1.58
CA ARG A 96 -3.45 -8.16 3.02
C ARG A 96 -3.43 -9.67 3.27
N HIS A 97 -4.09 -10.43 2.41
CA HIS A 97 -4.26 -11.87 2.52
C HIS A 97 -3.96 -12.56 1.19
N VAL A 98 -2.67 -12.73 0.88
CA VAL A 98 -2.27 -13.50 -0.31
C VAL A 98 -2.45 -15.00 -0.01
N PRO A 99 -3.30 -15.74 -0.74
CA PRO A 99 -3.53 -17.17 -0.47
C PRO A 99 -2.30 -18.01 -0.82
N LEU A 100 -1.87 -18.88 0.10
CA LEU A 100 -0.72 -19.78 -0.09
C LEU A 100 -1.13 -21.18 -0.59
N GLY A 101 -2.42 -21.52 -0.55
CA GLY A 101 -2.90 -22.90 -0.68
C GLY A 101 -2.59 -23.61 -2.01
N LYS A 102 -2.29 -22.86 -3.06
CA LYS A 102 -1.97 -23.42 -4.40
C LYS A 102 -0.47 -23.42 -4.70
N ALA A 103 0.37 -22.81 -3.88
CA ALA A 103 1.81 -22.77 -4.12
C ALA A 103 2.44 -24.12 -3.81
N ARG A 104 3.09 -24.74 -4.81
CA ARG A 104 3.87 -25.98 -4.65
C ARG A 104 5.36 -25.71 -4.60
N GLY A 105 5.82 -24.69 -5.31
CA GLY A 105 7.18 -24.21 -5.32
C GLY A 105 7.26 -22.74 -4.96
N ILE A 106 8.35 -22.34 -4.33
CA ILE A 106 8.64 -20.94 -4.04
C ILE A 106 10.03 -20.56 -4.52
N THR A 107 10.17 -19.30 -4.94
CA THR A 107 11.48 -18.67 -5.17
C THR A 107 11.72 -17.64 -4.08
N VAL A 108 12.94 -17.60 -3.58
CA VAL A 108 13.39 -16.60 -2.61
C VAL A 108 14.49 -15.77 -3.23
N ASP A 109 14.30 -14.47 -3.25
CA ASP A 109 15.25 -13.51 -3.83
C ASP A 109 15.51 -12.37 -2.87
N GLU A 110 16.75 -11.83 -2.90
CA GLU A 110 17.17 -10.71 -2.06
C GLU A 110 17.55 -9.51 -2.91
N MET A 111 16.92 -8.38 -2.62
CA MET A 111 17.19 -7.11 -3.29
C MET A 111 17.79 -6.10 -2.30
N LYS A 112 18.74 -5.30 -2.76
CA LYS A 112 19.17 -4.11 -2.01
C LYS A 112 18.02 -3.09 -2.01
N ALA A 113 17.51 -2.77 -0.82
CA ALA A 113 16.58 -1.64 -0.64
C ALA A 113 17.36 -0.33 -0.67
N PHE A 114 16.77 0.73 -1.23
CA PHE A 114 17.34 2.07 -1.19
C PHE A 114 17.60 2.50 0.26
N ASN A 115 18.80 3.04 0.48
CA ASN A 115 19.32 3.45 1.78
C ASN A 115 18.46 4.53 2.44
N GLN A 116 17.90 4.22 3.58
CA GLN A 116 17.52 5.21 4.60
C GLN A 116 18.27 4.87 5.91
N GLY A 117 19.56 5.22 5.95
CA GLY A 117 20.31 5.46 7.19
C GLY A 117 20.64 4.29 8.13
N ARG A 118 20.10 3.06 7.96
CA ARG A 118 20.40 1.92 8.86
C ARG A 118 20.98 0.72 8.12
N PRO A 119 22.22 0.25 8.46
CA PRO A 119 22.91 -0.84 7.75
C PRO A 119 22.16 -2.17 7.71
N SER A 120 21.45 -2.52 8.78
CA SER A 120 20.71 -3.80 8.91
C SER A 120 19.44 -3.91 8.06
N ARG A 121 18.97 -2.80 7.47
CA ARG A 121 17.73 -2.75 6.67
C ARG A 121 17.99 -2.53 5.18
N LYS A 122 19.20 -2.82 4.72
CA LYS A 122 19.62 -2.60 3.32
C LYS A 122 19.03 -3.59 2.33
N PHE A 123 18.42 -4.67 2.80
CA PHE A 123 17.90 -5.73 1.96
C PHE A 123 16.40 -5.92 2.16
N ILE A 124 15.75 -6.36 1.11
CA ILE A 124 14.38 -6.85 1.08
C ILE A 124 14.44 -8.27 0.57
N THR A 125 13.83 -9.21 1.30
CA THR A 125 13.63 -10.58 0.85
C THR A 125 12.24 -10.70 0.26
N ILE A 126 12.16 -11.20 -0.97
CA ILE A 126 10.92 -11.41 -1.71
C ILE A 126 10.73 -12.91 -1.88
N VAL A 127 9.54 -13.40 -1.51
CA VAL A 127 9.14 -14.78 -1.77
C VAL A 127 8.04 -14.77 -2.83
N ARG A 128 8.24 -15.54 -3.90
CA ARG A 128 7.29 -15.66 -5.01
C ARG A 128 6.84 -17.12 -5.17
N ASN A 129 5.68 -17.30 -5.74
CA ASN A 129 5.28 -18.61 -6.27
C ASN A 129 6.15 -18.92 -7.49
N ALA A 130 6.83 -20.07 -7.48
CA ALA A 130 7.73 -20.48 -8.56
C ALA A 130 6.99 -20.80 -9.88
N GLU A 131 5.70 -21.14 -9.81
CA GLU A 131 4.89 -21.52 -10.97
C GLU A 131 4.22 -20.29 -11.61
N THR A 132 3.70 -19.36 -10.80
CA THR A 132 2.92 -18.20 -11.29
C THR A 132 3.67 -16.88 -11.28
N GLY A 133 4.79 -16.80 -10.55
CA GLY A 133 5.54 -15.57 -10.34
C GLY A 133 4.91 -14.62 -9.31
N ASP A 134 3.74 -14.95 -8.75
CA ASP A 134 3.04 -14.10 -7.79
C ASP A 134 3.85 -13.88 -6.53
N VAL A 135 3.88 -12.63 -6.04
CA VAL A 135 4.54 -12.28 -4.79
C VAL A 135 3.71 -12.79 -3.62
N LEU A 136 4.26 -13.71 -2.85
CA LEU A 136 3.62 -14.32 -1.68
C LEU A 136 3.96 -13.60 -0.38
N SER A 137 5.18 -13.04 -0.29
CA SER A 137 5.66 -12.32 0.89
C SER A 137 6.78 -11.37 0.53
N VAL A 138 6.83 -10.24 1.24
CA VAL A 138 7.94 -9.29 1.22
C VAL A 138 8.32 -8.99 2.66
N SER A 139 9.60 -9.14 2.99
CA SER A 139 10.11 -8.85 4.33
C SER A 139 11.39 -8.01 4.26
N ARG A 140 11.65 -7.26 5.33
CA ARG A 140 12.89 -6.48 5.46
C ARG A 140 13.99 -7.35 6.03
N GLY A 141 15.20 -7.18 5.49
CA GLY A 141 16.38 -7.94 5.89
C GLY A 141 16.74 -9.02 4.88
N LYS A 142 17.68 -9.86 5.26
CA LYS A 142 18.17 -11.03 4.50
C LYS A 142 18.32 -12.23 5.41
N GLY A 143 18.41 -13.42 4.80
CA GLY A 143 18.63 -14.67 5.51
C GLY A 143 17.41 -15.20 6.24
N ALA A 144 17.62 -16.16 7.14
CA ALA A 144 16.58 -16.92 7.82
C ALA A 144 15.60 -16.03 8.63
N ASP A 145 16.10 -14.95 9.24
CA ASP A 145 15.25 -14.02 10.02
C ASP A 145 14.18 -13.34 9.17
N ALA A 146 14.52 -12.97 7.94
CA ALA A 146 13.58 -12.37 7.02
C ALA A 146 12.45 -13.33 6.62
N LEU A 147 12.70 -14.64 6.68
CA LEU A 147 11.73 -15.69 6.34
C LEU A 147 10.86 -16.15 7.52
N LYS A 148 11.16 -15.77 8.76
CA LYS A 148 10.43 -16.23 9.96
C LYS A 148 8.92 -16.02 9.87
N MET A 149 8.49 -14.83 9.45
CA MET A 149 7.07 -14.51 9.30
C MET A 149 6.39 -15.36 8.23
N PHE A 150 7.07 -15.55 7.10
CA PHE A 150 6.57 -16.37 6.00
C PHE A 150 6.49 -17.85 6.40
N SER A 151 7.52 -18.39 7.04
CA SER A 151 7.55 -19.77 7.55
C SER A 151 6.44 -20.03 8.57
N SER A 152 6.19 -19.08 9.47
CA SER A 152 5.05 -19.15 10.41
C SER A 152 3.70 -19.16 9.70
N ARG A 153 3.59 -18.41 8.61
CA ARG A 153 2.38 -18.36 7.79
C ARG A 153 2.18 -19.65 7.00
N ILE A 154 3.24 -20.27 6.45
CA ILE A 154 3.17 -21.59 5.81
C ILE A 154 2.69 -22.63 6.82
N ARG A 155 3.29 -22.71 8.01
CA ARG A 155 2.91 -23.68 9.06
C ARG A 155 1.45 -23.60 9.46
N ARG A 156 0.86 -22.39 9.44
CA ARG A 156 -0.57 -22.18 9.73
C ARG A 156 -1.48 -22.38 8.52
N SER A 157 -0.93 -22.46 7.33
CA SER A 157 -1.68 -22.69 6.09
C SER A 157 -1.74 -24.18 5.76
N ARG A 158 -2.62 -24.54 4.83
CA ARG A 158 -2.65 -25.88 4.24
C ARG A 158 -1.72 -26.02 3.02
N ALA A 159 -0.82 -25.07 2.79
CA ALA A 159 0.10 -25.09 1.66
C ALA A 159 1.13 -26.20 1.84
N LYS A 160 1.33 -27.00 0.77
CA LYS A 160 2.33 -28.07 0.73
C LYS A 160 3.46 -27.65 -0.23
N ILE A 161 4.42 -26.89 0.27
CA ILE A 161 5.60 -26.49 -0.49
C ILE A 161 6.47 -27.73 -0.70
N ARG A 162 6.79 -28.05 -1.96
CA ARG A 162 7.59 -29.21 -2.36
C ARG A 162 9.03 -28.87 -2.66
N TYR A 163 9.29 -27.66 -3.17
CA TYR A 163 10.63 -27.22 -3.53
C TYR A 163 10.78 -25.71 -3.30
N VAL A 164 12.03 -25.31 -3.05
CA VAL A 164 12.42 -23.92 -2.84
C VAL A 164 13.59 -23.65 -3.77
N CYS A 165 13.46 -22.63 -4.61
CA CYS A 165 14.55 -22.10 -5.44
C CYS A 165 15.07 -20.82 -4.78
N MET A 166 16.37 -20.73 -4.56
CA MET A 166 17.02 -19.56 -4.01
C MET A 166 18.40 -19.42 -4.62
N ASP A 167 18.93 -18.19 -4.61
CA ASP A 167 20.34 -17.98 -4.91
C ASP A 167 21.18 -18.66 -3.82
N MET A 168 22.31 -19.26 -4.22
CA MET A 168 23.23 -20.01 -3.33
C MET A 168 24.00 -19.07 -2.38
N SER A 169 23.28 -18.25 -1.65
CA SER A 169 23.80 -17.42 -0.58
C SER A 169 24.04 -18.26 0.67
N LYS A 170 25.23 -18.20 1.25
CA LYS A 170 25.61 -18.89 2.50
C LYS A 170 24.65 -18.66 3.67
N ALA A 171 23.78 -17.64 3.58
CA ALA A 171 22.80 -17.31 4.60
C ALA A 171 21.64 -18.33 4.72
N TYR A 172 21.49 -19.25 3.75
CA TYR A 172 20.40 -20.22 3.70
C TYR A 172 20.86 -21.69 3.72
N THR A 173 22.15 -21.92 3.74
CA THR A 173 22.78 -23.27 3.69
C THR A 173 23.26 -23.78 5.05
N ALA A 174 22.87 -23.12 6.16
CA ALA A 174 23.19 -23.53 7.51
C ALA A 174 22.09 -24.37 8.15
#